data_1b9ac7d09b66202885aa18924b90788f
#
_entry.id   1b9ac7d09b66202885aa18924b90788f
#
_cell.length_a   1.000
_cell.length_b   1.000
_cell.length_c   1.000
_cell.angle_alpha   90.00
_cell.angle_beta   90.00
_cell.angle_gamma   90.00
#
_symmetry.space_group_name_H-M   'P 1'
#
loop_
_entity.id
_entity.type
_entity.pdbx_description
1 polymer ?
#
loop_
_entity_poly.entity_id
_entity_poly.type
_entity_poly.pdbx_seq_one_letter_code
_entity_poly.pdbx_strand_id
1 'polypeptide(L)'
;QLTGARQRVGNWAGVTVERKEGIFATTDHQVTLVDLPGTYSLTTISSQTSLDEQIACHYILSGDADMLINVVDASNLERNLYLTLQLLELGIPCVVALNMLDIAEKQQVRIDIDALAARLGCPVIPLVSTRGRGIEALKIALDRHQANSDLELVHYPQPLLREADKLAQAMAADIPQRQRRWLGLQMLEGDIYS
;
A
#
# COMPACT_ATOMS: atom_id res chain seq x y z
N GLN A 1 -2.45 -13.13 -12.30
CA GLN A 1 -1.26 -13.94 -12.63
C GLN A 1 -0.65 -14.64 -11.40
N LEU A 2 -0.64 -14.02 -10.22
CA LEU A 2 -0.14 -14.64 -8.98
C LEU A 2 -0.95 -15.88 -8.58
N THR A 3 -2.28 -15.81 -8.69
CA THR A 3 -3.21 -16.84 -8.23
C THR A 3 -3.63 -17.85 -9.31
N GLY A 4 -3.18 -17.66 -10.54
CA GLY A 4 -3.72 -18.38 -11.69
C GLY A 4 -5.21 -18.06 -11.93
N ALA A 5 -5.99 -19.04 -12.47
CA ALA A 5 -7.41 -18.85 -12.77
C ALA A 5 -8.35 -19.13 -11.57
N ARG A 6 -7.81 -19.44 -10.38
CA ARG A 6 -8.61 -19.81 -9.19
C ARG A 6 -8.84 -18.57 -8.33
N GLN A 7 -9.95 -17.91 -8.52
CA GLN A 7 -10.40 -16.78 -7.69
C GLN A 7 -11.78 -17.11 -7.10
N ARG A 8 -11.99 -16.66 -5.87
CA ARG A 8 -13.34 -16.57 -5.28
C ARG A 8 -13.82 -15.14 -5.49
N VAL A 9 -15.04 -15.00 -5.98
CA VAL A 9 -15.70 -13.72 -6.18
C VAL A 9 -16.85 -13.62 -5.21
N GLY A 10 -16.94 -12.54 -4.48
CA GLY A 10 -18.02 -12.18 -3.57
C GLY A 10 -18.23 -10.68 -3.61
N ASN A 11 -18.96 -10.15 -2.67
CA ASN A 11 -19.09 -8.70 -2.49
C ASN A 11 -18.43 -8.28 -1.17
N TRP A 12 -17.96 -7.04 -1.11
CA TRP A 12 -17.57 -6.42 0.15
C TRP A 12 -18.80 -6.31 1.06
N ALA A 13 -18.60 -6.41 2.36
CA ALA A 13 -19.69 -6.41 3.33
C ALA A 13 -20.55 -5.14 3.22
N GLY A 14 -21.87 -5.33 3.01
CA GLY A 14 -22.84 -4.25 2.97
C GLY A 14 -22.89 -3.42 1.68
N VAL A 15 -22.15 -3.81 0.63
CA VAL A 15 -22.09 -3.07 -0.65
C VAL A 15 -22.11 -4.00 -1.85
N THR A 16 -22.32 -3.43 -3.04
CA THR A 16 -22.37 -4.19 -4.32
C THR A 16 -21.03 -4.29 -5.03
N VAL A 17 -19.95 -3.78 -4.42
CA VAL A 17 -18.60 -3.82 -5.00
C VAL A 17 -18.03 -5.23 -4.88
N GLU A 18 -17.48 -5.75 -6.00
CA GLU A 18 -16.89 -7.09 -6.03
C GLU A 18 -15.63 -7.18 -5.14
N ARG A 19 -15.58 -8.25 -4.35
CA ARG A 19 -14.39 -8.70 -3.63
C ARG A 19 -13.83 -9.94 -4.31
N LYS A 20 -12.59 -9.88 -4.74
CA LYS A 20 -11.87 -10.99 -5.36
C LYS A 20 -10.77 -11.48 -4.45
N GLU A 21 -10.76 -12.77 -4.21
CA GLU A 21 -9.72 -13.42 -3.42
C GLU A 21 -9.11 -14.57 -4.21
N GLY A 22 -7.83 -14.76 -4.04
CA GLY A 22 -7.13 -15.89 -4.63
C GLY A 22 -6.05 -16.41 -3.70
N ILE A 23 -5.73 -17.70 -3.84
CA ILE A 23 -4.71 -18.35 -3.03
C ILE A 23 -3.55 -18.73 -3.94
N PHE A 24 -2.35 -18.45 -3.50
CA PHE A 24 -1.12 -18.93 -4.13
C PHE A 24 -0.10 -19.34 -3.06
N ALA A 25 0.88 -20.16 -3.46
CA ALA A 25 1.97 -20.54 -2.61
C ALA A 25 3.23 -19.74 -2.97
N THR A 26 3.96 -19.33 -1.96
CA THR A 26 5.35 -18.89 -2.03
C THR A 26 6.25 -20.05 -1.59
N THR A 27 7.51 -19.82 -1.31
CA THR A 27 8.41 -20.88 -0.82
C THR A 27 8.01 -21.31 0.60
N ASP A 28 7.68 -20.35 1.46
CA ASP A 28 7.52 -20.58 2.90
C ASP A 28 6.06 -20.43 3.38
N HIS A 29 5.18 -19.83 2.55
CA HIS A 29 3.83 -19.49 2.98
C HIS A 29 2.76 -19.85 1.95
N GLN A 30 1.55 -20.09 2.44
CA GLN A 30 0.33 -20.02 1.66
C GLN A 30 -0.30 -18.63 1.84
N VAL A 31 -0.41 -17.90 0.76
CA VAL A 31 -0.87 -16.51 0.76
C VAL A 31 -2.29 -16.42 0.24
N THR A 32 -3.16 -15.76 1.00
CA THR A 32 -4.46 -15.31 0.52
C THR A 32 -4.32 -13.89 0.00
N LEU A 33 -4.50 -13.72 -1.30
CA LEU A 33 -4.45 -12.42 -1.97
C LEU A 33 -5.86 -11.85 -2.05
N VAL A 34 -6.06 -10.66 -1.54
CA VAL A 34 -7.31 -9.88 -1.66
C VAL A 34 -7.08 -8.75 -2.64
N ASP A 35 -7.89 -8.69 -3.69
CA ASP A 35 -7.85 -7.61 -4.68
C ASP A 35 -8.67 -6.43 -4.14
N LEU A 36 -8.00 -5.32 -3.89
CA LEU A 36 -8.64 -4.09 -3.42
C LEU A 36 -9.06 -3.21 -4.60
N PRO A 37 -10.17 -2.50 -4.49
CA PRO A 37 -10.51 -1.45 -5.46
C PRO A 37 -9.37 -0.44 -5.59
N GLY A 38 -9.19 0.09 -6.80
CA GLY A 38 -8.10 1.05 -7.07
C GLY A 38 -8.26 2.34 -6.28
N THR A 39 -7.19 2.76 -5.62
CA THR A 39 -7.11 4.06 -4.95
C THR A 39 -5.78 4.73 -5.26
N TYR A 40 -5.75 6.06 -5.19
CA TYR A 40 -4.53 6.86 -5.35
C TYR A 40 -4.09 7.54 -4.06
N SER A 41 -4.92 7.48 -3.03
CA SER A 41 -4.68 8.08 -1.72
C SER A 41 -5.47 7.35 -0.65
N LEU A 42 -4.99 7.38 0.58
CA LEU A 42 -5.73 6.94 1.77
C LEU A 42 -6.46 8.11 2.44
N THR A 43 -6.31 9.32 1.94
CA THR A 43 -7.00 10.50 2.48
C THR A 43 -8.40 10.62 1.86
N THR A 44 -9.40 10.82 2.71
CA THR A 44 -10.81 10.88 2.33
C THR A 44 -11.40 12.28 2.51
N ILE A 45 -10.54 13.31 2.48
CA ILE A 45 -10.88 14.72 2.76
C ILE A 45 -12.00 15.26 1.86
N SER A 46 -12.26 14.64 0.70
CA SER A 46 -13.30 15.14 -0.19
C SER A 46 -14.63 14.40 -0.03
N SER A 47 -15.72 15.13 0.00
CA SER A 47 -17.09 14.59 -0.14
C SER A 47 -17.33 13.84 -1.47
N GLN A 48 -16.30 13.74 -2.32
CA GLN A 48 -16.30 13.08 -3.61
C GLN A 48 -15.51 11.75 -3.63
N THR A 49 -15.04 11.28 -2.47
CA THR A 49 -14.34 9.99 -2.38
C THR A 49 -15.27 8.87 -2.84
N SER A 50 -14.85 8.10 -3.82
CA SER A 50 -15.64 7.00 -4.35
C SER A 50 -15.83 5.90 -3.30
N LEU A 51 -16.93 5.12 -3.42
CA LEU A 51 -17.16 3.96 -2.56
C LEU A 51 -16.00 2.96 -2.63
N ASP A 52 -15.39 2.80 -3.79
CA ASP A 52 -14.24 1.93 -4.03
C ASP A 52 -13.03 2.35 -3.20
N GLU A 53 -12.71 3.65 -3.18
CA GLU A 53 -11.61 4.20 -2.37
C GLU A 53 -11.88 4.04 -0.88
N GLN A 54 -13.13 4.27 -0.43
CA GLN A 54 -13.52 4.06 0.96
C GLN A 54 -13.32 2.60 1.40
N ILE A 55 -13.70 1.64 0.56
CA ILE A 55 -13.51 0.22 0.83
C ILE A 55 -12.02 -0.12 0.96
N ALA A 56 -11.20 0.36 0.02
CA ALA A 56 -9.75 0.12 0.06
C ALA A 56 -9.12 0.71 1.33
N CYS A 57 -9.43 1.96 1.67
CA CYS A 57 -8.95 2.62 2.88
C CYS A 57 -9.39 1.88 4.14
N HIS A 58 -10.67 1.53 4.24
CA HIS A 58 -11.19 0.81 5.40
C HIS A 58 -10.51 -0.54 5.59
N TYR A 59 -10.32 -1.31 4.53
CA TYR A 59 -9.64 -2.60 4.60
C TYR A 59 -8.16 -2.48 5.01
N ILE A 60 -7.46 -1.49 4.48
CA ILE A 60 -6.05 -1.24 4.84
C ILE A 60 -5.93 -0.83 6.32
N LEU A 61 -6.86 -0.01 6.81
CA LEU A 61 -6.85 0.47 8.20
C LEU A 61 -7.42 -0.53 9.21
N SER A 62 -8.19 -1.55 8.77
CA SER A 62 -8.73 -2.59 9.67
C SER A 62 -7.65 -3.47 10.29
N GLY A 63 -6.45 -3.53 9.69
CA GLY A 63 -5.38 -4.41 10.14
C GLY A 63 -5.53 -5.88 9.71
N ASP A 64 -6.49 -6.17 8.81
CA ASP A 64 -6.72 -7.54 8.32
C ASP A 64 -5.62 -8.01 7.35
N ALA A 65 -4.81 -7.09 6.83
CA ALA A 65 -3.72 -7.41 5.92
C ALA A 65 -2.39 -7.52 6.67
N ASP A 66 -1.73 -8.67 6.58
CA ASP A 66 -0.37 -8.86 7.11
C ASP A 66 0.67 -8.10 6.27
N MET A 67 0.40 -7.91 4.98
CA MET A 67 1.30 -7.27 4.02
C MET A 67 0.53 -6.67 2.85
N LEU A 68 1.06 -5.60 2.30
CA LEU A 68 0.51 -4.93 1.11
C LEU A 68 1.42 -5.15 -0.10
N ILE A 69 0.80 -5.44 -1.25
CA ILE A 69 1.44 -5.36 -2.57
C ILE A 69 0.92 -4.10 -3.24
N ASN A 70 1.74 -3.07 -3.28
CA ASN A 70 1.39 -1.84 -3.97
C ASN A 70 1.82 -1.89 -5.43
N VAL A 71 0.87 -1.98 -6.35
CA VAL A 71 1.12 -2.03 -7.79
C VAL A 71 1.28 -0.60 -8.31
N VAL A 72 2.50 -0.25 -8.70
CA VAL A 72 2.90 1.08 -9.15
C VAL A 72 3.15 1.07 -10.65
N ASP A 73 2.57 2.02 -11.36
CA ASP A 73 2.82 2.25 -12.78
C ASP A 73 4.13 3.02 -12.98
N ALA A 74 5.13 2.35 -13.56
CA ALA A 74 6.43 2.92 -13.82
C ALA A 74 6.39 4.12 -14.81
N SER A 75 5.40 4.15 -15.70
CA SER A 75 5.23 5.25 -16.65
C SER A 75 4.62 6.51 -16.03
N ASN A 76 4.04 6.38 -14.81
CA ASN A 76 3.41 7.47 -14.06
C ASN A 76 3.83 7.43 -12.58
N LEU A 77 5.13 7.31 -12.35
CA LEU A 77 5.72 7.00 -11.04
C LEU A 77 5.34 8.04 -9.98
N GLU A 78 5.50 9.31 -10.28
CA GLU A 78 5.28 10.42 -9.32
C GLU A 78 3.89 10.37 -8.68
N ARG A 79 2.86 10.20 -9.49
CA ARG A 79 1.48 10.11 -9.00
C ARG A 79 1.25 8.89 -8.11
N ASN A 80 1.84 7.76 -8.46
CA ASN A 80 1.65 6.51 -7.73
C ASN A 80 2.44 6.47 -6.42
N LEU A 81 3.56 7.20 -6.32
CA LEU A 81 4.37 7.25 -5.11
C LEU A 81 3.67 7.95 -3.94
N TYR A 82 2.67 8.80 -4.19
CA TYR A 82 1.91 9.44 -3.12
C TYR A 82 1.23 8.41 -2.21
N LEU A 83 0.47 7.49 -2.80
CA LEU A 83 -0.13 6.38 -2.05
C LEU A 83 0.95 5.50 -1.41
N THR A 84 2.04 5.22 -2.13
CA THR A 84 3.15 4.41 -1.59
C THR A 84 3.68 4.99 -0.28
N LEU A 85 3.91 6.30 -0.22
CA LEU A 85 4.39 6.96 1.00
C LEU A 85 3.40 6.83 2.15
N GLN A 86 2.11 7.02 1.90
CA GLN A 86 1.06 6.86 2.93
C GLN A 86 1.01 5.43 3.49
N LEU A 87 1.11 4.41 2.62
CA LEU A 87 1.15 3.00 3.03
C LEU A 87 2.37 2.69 3.90
N LEU A 88 3.53 3.22 3.53
CA LEU A 88 4.77 3.05 4.29
C LEU A 88 4.74 3.80 5.63
N GLU A 89 4.12 4.97 5.68
CA GLU A 89 3.94 5.73 6.93
C GLU A 89 3.03 5.01 7.93
N LEU A 90 2.03 4.27 7.46
CA LEU A 90 1.20 3.41 8.31
C LEU A 90 2.00 2.29 8.99
N GLY A 91 3.17 1.93 8.46
CA GLY A 91 4.02 0.90 9.01
C GLY A 91 3.59 -0.54 8.70
N ILE A 92 2.66 -0.72 7.78
CA ILE A 92 2.30 -2.05 7.28
C ILE A 92 3.41 -2.54 6.35
N PRO A 93 3.84 -3.82 6.45
CA PRO A 93 4.81 -4.37 5.51
C PRO A 93 4.32 -4.17 4.07
N CYS A 94 5.12 -3.56 3.21
CA CYS A 94 4.73 -3.21 1.85
C CYS A 94 5.82 -3.61 0.86
N VAL A 95 5.41 -4.26 -0.23
CA VAL A 95 6.26 -4.55 -1.39
C VAL A 95 5.73 -3.76 -2.57
N VAL A 96 6.59 -2.97 -3.21
CA VAL A 96 6.24 -2.22 -4.42
C VAL A 96 6.44 -3.12 -5.64
N ALA A 97 5.35 -3.40 -6.33
CA ALA A 97 5.32 -4.10 -7.61
C ALA A 97 5.37 -3.06 -8.73
N LEU A 98 6.58 -2.71 -9.19
CA LEU A 98 6.80 -1.67 -10.21
C LEU A 98 6.51 -2.24 -11.60
N ASN A 99 5.28 -2.04 -12.06
CA ASN A 99 4.76 -2.58 -13.32
C ASN A 99 4.91 -1.61 -14.50
N MET A 100 4.64 -2.10 -15.70
CA MET A 100 4.69 -1.31 -16.95
C MET A 100 6.07 -0.73 -17.27
N LEU A 101 7.15 -1.37 -16.85
CA LEU A 101 8.52 -0.94 -17.16
C LEU A 101 8.80 -0.87 -18.65
N ASP A 102 8.21 -1.76 -19.44
CA ASP A 102 8.34 -1.73 -20.90
C ASP A 102 7.69 -0.49 -21.54
N ILE A 103 6.70 0.10 -20.89
CA ILE A 103 6.09 1.37 -21.31
C ILE A 103 6.98 2.55 -20.91
N ALA A 104 7.47 2.56 -19.67
CA ALA A 104 8.40 3.59 -19.19
C ALA A 104 9.67 3.65 -20.05
N GLU A 105 10.25 2.50 -20.41
CA GLU A 105 11.41 2.41 -21.30
C GLU A 105 11.12 3.01 -22.68
N LYS A 106 9.94 2.75 -23.28
CA LYS A 106 9.52 3.36 -24.55
C LYS A 106 9.38 4.87 -24.47
N GLN A 107 9.01 5.38 -23.30
CA GLN A 107 8.92 6.82 -23.01
C GLN A 107 10.28 7.42 -22.61
N GLN A 108 11.37 6.64 -22.69
CA GLN A 108 12.72 7.04 -22.30
C GLN A 108 12.86 7.41 -20.81
N VAL A 109 11.93 6.94 -19.97
CA VAL A 109 12.01 7.07 -18.52
C VAL A 109 12.93 5.99 -17.99
N ARG A 110 13.99 6.39 -17.29
CA ARG A 110 14.91 5.48 -16.59
C ARG A 110 14.69 5.57 -15.10
N ILE A 111 14.43 4.43 -14.46
CA ILE A 111 14.20 4.32 -13.02
C ILE A 111 15.34 3.50 -12.43
N ASP A 112 16.06 4.08 -11.48
CA ASP A 112 17.03 3.35 -10.66
C ASP A 112 16.26 2.63 -9.56
N ILE A 113 16.03 1.34 -9.76
CA ILE A 113 15.19 0.50 -8.87
C ILE A 113 15.84 0.33 -7.50
N ASP A 114 17.15 0.15 -7.46
CA ASP A 114 17.89 -0.05 -6.21
C ASP A 114 17.89 1.24 -5.37
N ALA A 115 18.10 2.39 -6.01
CA ALA A 115 18.01 3.69 -5.36
C ALA A 115 16.59 3.97 -4.86
N LEU A 116 15.56 3.59 -5.64
CA LEU A 116 14.16 3.74 -5.23
C LEU A 116 13.85 2.85 -4.02
N ALA A 117 14.23 1.58 -4.05
CA ALA A 117 14.04 0.65 -2.95
C ALA A 117 14.76 1.14 -1.67
N ALA A 118 15.99 1.62 -1.79
CA ALA A 118 16.75 2.16 -0.67
C ALA A 118 16.07 3.40 -0.05
N ARG A 119 15.50 4.28 -0.88
CA ARG A 119 14.78 5.48 -0.42
C ARG A 119 13.44 5.18 0.21
N LEU A 120 12.69 4.22 -0.34
CA LEU A 120 11.40 3.81 0.20
C LEU A 120 11.54 2.88 1.42
N GLY A 121 12.71 2.25 1.61
CA GLY A 121 12.94 1.29 2.69
C GLY A 121 12.11 0.01 2.56
N CYS A 122 11.66 -0.30 1.36
CA CYS A 122 10.90 -1.51 1.04
C CYS A 122 11.34 -2.11 -0.30
N PRO A 123 11.10 -3.41 -0.53
CA PRO A 123 11.42 -4.04 -1.81
C PRO A 123 10.66 -3.38 -2.96
N VAL A 124 11.37 -3.08 -4.05
CA VAL A 124 10.79 -2.64 -5.32
C VAL A 124 11.08 -3.69 -6.37
N ILE A 125 10.05 -4.38 -6.82
CA ILE A 125 10.17 -5.52 -7.73
C ILE A 125 9.75 -5.09 -9.14
N PRO A 126 10.66 -5.10 -10.12
CA PRO A 126 10.35 -4.77 -11.50
C PRO A 126 9.43 -5.82 -12.14
N LEU A 127 8.32 -5.37 -12.72
CA LEU A 127 7.34 -6.23 -13.35
C LEU A 127 7.04 -5.81 -14.80
N VAL A 128 6.78 -6.82 -15.63
CA VAL A 128 6.01 -6.70 -16.86
C VAL A 128 4.92 -7.76 -16.77
N SER A 129 3.82 -7.41 -16.10
CA SER A 129 2.77 -8.35 -15.74
C SER A 129 2.19 -9.09 -16.95
N THR A 130 2.00 -8.42 -18.09
CA THR A 130 1.50 -9.02 -19.34
C THR A 130 2.36 -10.16 -19.85
N ARG A 131 3.65 -10.19 -19.49
CA ARG A 131 4.62 -11.22 -19.88
C ARG A 131 4.99 -12.17 -18.74
N GLY A 132 4.40 -12.02 -17.56
CA GLY A 132 4.76 -12.78 -16.36
C GLY A 132 6.16 -12.50 -15.80
N ARG A 133 6.87 -11.48 -16.32
CA ARG A 133 8.23 -11.15 -15.88
C ARG A 133 8.20 -10.54 -14.49
N GLY A 134 9.04 -11.03 -13.59
CA GLY A 134 9.20 -10.54 -12.22
C GLY A 134 8.27 -11.19 -11.18
N ILE A 135 7.33 -12.03 -11.58
CA ILE A 135 6.35 -12.67 -10.67
C ILE A 135 7.05 -13.55 -9.60
N GLU A 136 8.05 -14.35 -9.97
CA GLU A 136 8.78 -15.18 -9.00
C GLU A 136 9.61 -14.31 -8.04
N ALA A 137 10.23 -13.25 -8.51
CA ALA A 137 10.95 -12.31 -7.65
C ALA A 137 9.99 -11.63 -6.65
N LEU A 138 8.75 -11.30 -7.07
CA LEU A 138 7.73 -10.78 -6.19
C LEU A 138 7.35 -11.78 -5.09
N LYS A 139 7.15 -13.07 -5.43
CA LYS A 139 6.86 -14.11 -4.43
C LYS A 139 7.99 -14.26 -3.40
N ILE A 140 9.24 -14.24 -3.85
CA ILE A 140 10.39 -14.30 -2.95
C ILE A 140 10.44 -13.08 -2.02
N ALA A 141 10.11 -11.90 -2.54
CA ALA A 141 10.06 -10.67 -1.73
C ALA A 141 8.98 -10.75 -0.66
N LEU A 142 7.82 -11.35 -0.96
CA LEU A 142 6.74 -11.55 0.00
C LEU A 142 7.13 -12.45 1.17
N ASP A 143 7.96 -13.48 0.93
CA ASP A 143 8.41 -14.38 1.99
C ASP A 143 9.40 -13.70 2.98
N ARG A 144 10.16 -12.72 2.51
CA ARG A 144 11.32 -12.20 3.25
C ARG A 144 11.11 -10.83 3.86
N HIS A 145 10.10 -10.10 3.39
CA HIS A 145 9.95 -8.71 3.79
C HIS A 145 9.24 -8.58 5.13
N GLN A 146 9.80 -7.70 5.97
CA GLN A 146 9.19 -7.19 7.20
C GLN A 146 9.14 -5.66 7.14
N ALA A 147 8.19 -5.04 7.84
CA ALA A 147 8.13 -3.59 7.88
C ALA A 147 9.41 -2.98 8.47
N ASN A 148 9.92 -1.96 7.81
CA ASN A 148 11.00 -1.16 8.38
C ASN A 148 10.38 -0.08 9.29
N SER A 149 10.40 -0.33 10.61
CA SER A 149 9.82 0.56 11.61
C SER A 149 10.62 1.85 11.81
N ASP A 150 11.89 1.88 11.41
CA ASP A 150 12.80 2.97 11.76
C ASP A 150 12.97 4.00 10.64
N LEU A 151 12.38 3.76 9.47
CA LEU A 151 12.49 4.67 8.34
C LEU A 151 11.47 5.81 8.46
N GLU A 152 11.96 7.03 8.60
CA GLU A 152 11.18 8.26 8.53
C GLU A 152 11.23 8.81 7.11
N LEU A 153 10.16 8.58 6.35
CA LEU A 153 10.08 8.94 4.92
C LEU A 153 9.74 10.40 4.70
N VAL A 154 8.90 10.96 5.57
CA VAL A 154 8.41 12.33 5.48
C VAL A 154 8.81 13.09 6.74
N HIS A 155 9.46 14.24 6.55
CA HIS A 155 9.83 15.12 7.65
C HIS A 155 8.72 16.13 7.93
N TYR A 156 8.01 15.91 9.01
CA TYR A 156 7.00 16.84 9.48
C TYR A 156 7.59 17.88 10.46
N PRO A 157 7.09 19.12 10.46
CA PRO A 157 7.47 20.10 11.47
C PRO A 157 7.15 19.62 12.89
N GLN A 158 8.08 19.85 13.83
CA GLN A 158 7.95 19.39 15.21
C GLN A 158 6.65 19.84 15.91
N PRO A 159 6.13 21.07 15.70
CA PRO A 159 4.82 21.45 16.26
C PRO A 159 3.69 20.55 15.79
N LEU A 160 3.67 20.18 14.51
CA LEU A 160 2.64 19.30 13.92
C LEU A 160 2.71 17.89 14.52
N LEU A 161 3.92 17.32 14.64
CA LEU A 161 4.13 16.03 15.27
C LEU A 161 3.64 15.98 16.71
N ARG A 162 3.86 17.06 17.49
CA ARG A 162 3.39 17.16 18.88
C ARG A 162 1.87 17.12 18.97
N GLU A 163 1.17 17.82 18.09
CA GLU A 163 -0.29 17.80 18.07
C GLU A 163 -0.83 16.44 17.61
N ALA A 164 -0.24 15.86 16.57
CA ALA A 164 -0.58 14.50 16.15
C ALA A 164 -0.35 13.46 17.26
N ASP A 165 0.75 13.54 18.01
CA ASP A 165 1.04 12.65 19.13
C ASP A 165 0.04 12.83 20.29
N LYS A 166 -0.45 14.03 20.55
CA LYS A 166 -1.53 14.26 21.55
C LYS A 166 -2.83 13.56 21.12
N LEU A 167 -3.21 13.70 19.85
CA LEU A 167 -4.38 13.00 19.31
C LEU A 167 -4.19 11.48 19.36
N ALA A 168 -2.99 11.00 18.99
CA ALA A 168 -2.64 9.58 19.04
C ALA A 168 -2.75 8.97 20.45
N GLN A 169 -2.46 9.75 21.51
CA GLN A 169 -2.60 9.31 22.90
C GLN A 169 -4.05 9.10 23.32
N ALA A 170 -4.99 9.81 22.70
CA ALA A 170 -6.42 9.68 22.98
C ALA A 170 -7.06 8.47 22.25
N MET A 171 -6.34 7.86 21.31
CA MET A 171 -6.83 6.72 20.55
C MET A 171 -6.67 5.40 21.33
N ALA A 172 -7.41 4.38 20.90
CA ALA A 172 -7.39 3.06 21.50
C ALA A 172 -5.97 2.45 21.51
N ALA A 173 -5.61 1.81 22.63
CA ALA A 173 -4.23 1.33 22.85
C ALA A 173 -3.86 0.10 21.99
N ASP A 174 -4.84 -0.60 21.46
CA ASP A 174 -4.68 -1.74 20.55
C ASP A 174 -4.26 -1.34 19.13
N ILE A 175 -4.45 -0.06 18.76
CA ILE A 175 -3.94 0.47 17.50
C ILE A 175 -2.41 0.69 17.62
N PRO A 176 -1.58 0.19 16.68
CA PRO A 176 -0.14 0.40 16.71
C PRO A 176 0.23 1.89 16.75
N GLN A 177 1.26 2.25 17.54
CA GLN A 177 1.64 3.66 17.77
C GLN A 177 1.87 4.43 16.46
N ARG A 178 2.50 3.81 15.45
CA ARG A 178 2.77 4.42 14.17
C ARG A 178 1.48 4.73 13.41
N GLN A 179 0.52 3.82 13.44
CA GLN A 179 -0.81 4.01 12.88
C GLN A 179 -1.57 5.14 13.57
N ARG A 180 -1.53 5.20 14.91
CA ARG A 180 -2.16 6.29 15.69
C ARG A 180 -1.57 7.65 15.35
N ARG A 181 -0.24 7.74 15.16
CA ARG A 181 0.40 9.00 14.73
C ARG A 181 -0.04 9.41 13.34
N TRP A 182 -0.08 8.47 12.39
CA TRP A 182 -0.57 8.74 11.05
C TRP A 182 -2.03 9.22 11.06
N LEU A 183 -2.91 8.55 11.80
CA LEU A 183 -4.30 8.97 12.00
C LEU A 183 -4.38 10.38 12.63
N GLY A 184 -3.55 10.67 13.62
CA GLY A 184 -3.46 12.00 14.22
C GLY A 184 -3.09 13.10 13.21
N LEU A 185 -2.19 12.82 12.28
CA LEU A 185 -1.85 13.73 11.18
C LEU A 185 -3.04 13.92 10.24
N GLN A 186 -3.75 12.86 9.88
CA GLN A 186 -4.93 12.94 9.03
C GLN A 186 -6.06 13.76 9.69
N MET A 187 -6.28 13.59 11.00
CA MET A 187 -7.25 14.41 11.75
C MET A 187 -6.89 15.89 11.71
N LEU A 188 -5.61 16.24 11.79
CA LEU A 188 -5.15 17.63 11.69
C LEU A 188 -5.33 18.20 10.28
N GLU A 189 -5.28 17.37 9.25
CA GLU A 189 -5.61 17.72 7.86
C GLU A 189 -7.12 17.85 7.64
N GLY A 190 -7.95 17.39 8.57
CA GLY A 190 -9.40 17.43 8.50
C GLY A 190 -10.02 16.20 7.81
N ASP A 191 -9.34 15.08 7.80
CA ASP A 191 -9.89 13.82 7.26
C ASP A 191 -10.99 13.29 8.18
N ILE A 192 -12.17 13.02 7.62
CA ILE A 192 -13.36 12.60 8.36
C ILE A 192 -13.34 11.14 8.83
N TYR A 193 -12.39 10.34 8.36
CA TYR A 193 -12.25 8.93 8.72
C TYR A 193 -11.12 8.66 9.72
N SER A 194 -10.40 9.67 10.15
CA SER A 194 -9.33 9.57 11.14
C SER A 194 -9.80 9.77 12.59
#